data_1dd7fa7fad7719673ee419fc4085510d
#
_entry.id   1dd7fa7fad7719673ee419fc4085510d
#
_cell.length_a   1.000
_cell.length_b   1.000
_cell.length_c   1.000
_cell.angle_alpha   90.00
_cell.angle_beta   90.00
_cell.angle_gamma   90.00
#
_symmetry.space_group_name_H-M   'P 1'
#
loop_
_entity.id
_entity.type
_entity.pdbx_description
1 polymer ?
#
loop_
_entity_poly.entity_id
_entity_poly.type
_entity_poly.pdbx_seq_one_letter_code
_entity_poly.pdbx_strand_id
1 'polypeptide(L)'
;MTPAHAVPPIEGSCDARFARVRDAFAGNFALHGEVGAAVAITLDGRTVVDLWAGHADATRRTPWRRDTLVNVFSVSKALTTICALRLVERGRLDLDAPVARLWPEFAAAGKDAITPRQILSHRAGLPAIRATLPEGAMLDWTRMTGALAAQEPWWAPGASHGYHVNTFGFLAGELVRRASGRTVGTLLRDDVARPLDADVHIGLERAQHDRVAEFVWTAEVPPTPPDPAALPDELALQWCTYFNPPGVSGSGGWVNRADWRAGEVPSTNGHANARGIARVFAALAADGSIDGVRVLAPDTIAAATVEHSCGDDLILHRPSRFGIGFQLTQDERPLGPNPRTFGHFGSGGALGFADPDARLSFGYVMNHMGPRWQNPRNAALIDAVYACL
;
A
#
# COMPACT_ATOMS: atom_id res chain seq x y z
N MET A 1 -1.88 -0.67 -32.05
CA MET A 1 -2.33 0.62 -31.48
C MET A 1 -3.73 0.40 -30.90
N THR A 2 -3.89 0.51 -29.60
CA THR A 2 -5.21 0.49 -28.96
C THR A 2 -5.98 1.71 -29.46
N PRO A 3 -7.27 1.59 -29.81
CA PRO A 3 -8.05 2.74 -30.23
C PRO A 3 -8.08 3.78 -29.11
N ALA A 4 -7.89 5.05 -29.44
CA ALA A 4 -8.01 6.15 -28.50
C ALA A 4 -9.44 6.17 -27.91
N HIS A 5 -9.55 6.10 -26.60
CA HIS A 5 -10.84 6.19 -25.93
C HIS A 5 -11.23 7.67 -25.75
N ALA A 6 -12.54 7.95 -25.76
CA ALA A 6 -13.02 9.28 -25.44
C ALA A 6 -12.63 9.63 -23.98
N VAL A 7 -12.07 10.81 -23.78
CA VAL A 7 -11.76 11.33 -22.45
C VAL A 7 -13.06 11.70 -21.74
N PRO A 8 -13.36 11.12 -20.58
CA PRO A 8 -14.54 11.52 -19.81
C PRO A 8 -14.38 12.96 -19.29
N PRO A 9 -15.47 13.63 -18.91
CA PRO A 9 -15.38 14.90 -18.21
C PRO A 9 -14.49 14.79 -16.98
N ILE A 10 -13.50 15.70 -16.87
CA ILE A 10 -12.62 15.77 -15.71
C ILE A 10 -13.18 16.81 -14.77
N GLU A 11 -13.54 16.35 -13.59
CA GLU A 11 -14.10 17.16 -12.51
C GLU A 11 -13.01 17.55 -11.49
N GLY A 12 -13.32 18.51 -10.63
CA GLY A 12 -12.46 18.97 -9.56
C GLY A 12 -11.71 20.25 -9.87
N SER A 13 -10.64 20.50 -9.11
CA SER A 13 -9.84 21.71 -9.19
C SER A 13 -8.37 21.40 -9.53
N CYS A 14 -7.74 22.32 -10.24
CA CYS A 14 -6.33 22.25 -10.59
C CYS A 14 -5.82 23.69 -10.73
N ASP A 15 -4.84 24.05 -9.92
CA ASP A 15 -4.20 25.36 -10.04
C ASP A 15 -3.58 25.51 -11.43
N ALA A 16 -3.66 26.70 -12.03
CA ALA A 16 -3.18 26.96 -13.38
C ALA A 16 -1.71 26.56 -13.60
N ARG A 17 -0.88 26.69 -12.56
CA ARG A 17 0.52 26.23 -12.55
C ARG A 17 0.63 24.72 -12.84
N PHE A 18 -0.35 23.92 -12.42
CA PHE A 18 -0.36 22.46 -12.54
C PHE A 18 -1.20 21.95 -13.74
N ALA A 19 -1.49 22.80 -14.73
CA ALA A 19 -2.29 22.42 -15.91
C ALA A 19 -1.76 21.16 -16.61
N ARG A 20 -0.44 20.95 -16.66
CA ARG A 20 0.19 19.74 -17.20
C ARG A 20 -0.26 18.46 -16.50
N VAL A 21 -0.56 18.51 -15.20
CA VAL A 21 -1.09 17.36 -14.46
C VAL A 21 -2.49 17.02 -14.95
N ARG A 22 -3.34 18.02 -15.20
CA ARG A 22 -4.67 17.82 -15.78
C ARG A 22 -4.59 17.19 -17.17
N ASP A 23 -3.63 17.64 -17.99
CA ASP A 23 -3.41 17.09 -19.33
C ASP A 23 -2.92 15.64 -19.27
N ALA A 24 -1.96 15.32 -18.38
CA ALA A 24 -1.47 13.95 -18.15
C ALA A 24 -2.59 13.05 -17.64
N PHE A 25 -3.43 13.54 -16.73
CA PHE A 25 -4.59 12.81 -16.21
C PHE A 25 -5.62 12.51 -17.32
N ALA A 26 -5.90 13.47 -18.20
CA ALA A 26 -6.72 13.26 -19.39
C ALA A 26 -6.11 12.22 -20.34
N GLY A 27 -4.78 12.30 -20.53
CA GLY A 27 -4.01 11.35 -21.33
C GLY A 27 -4.12 9.91 -20.86
N ASN A 28 -4.24 9.67 -19.56
CA ASN A 28 -4.42 8.32 -19.01
C ASN A 28 -5.70 7.64 -19.53
N PHE A 29 -6.79 8.38 -19.66
CA PHE A 29 -8.05 7.87 -20.24
C PHE A 29 -7.93 7.62 -21.73
N ALA A 30 -7.30 8.55 -22.47
CA ALA A 30 -7.17 8.47 -23.91
C ALA A 30 -6.25 7.34 -24.38
N LEU A 31 -5.12 7.14 -23.66
CA LEU A 31 -3.98 6.36 -24.15
C LEU A 31 -3.69 5.09 -23.32
N HIS A 32 -4.09 5.06 -22.05
CA HIS A 32 -3.66 4.01 -21.12
C HIS A 32 -4.82 3.21 -20.51
N GLY A 33 -6.03 3.32 -21.09
CA GLY A 33 -7.17 2.48 -20.75
C GLY A 33 -7.72 2.70 -19.33
N GLU A 34 -7.59 3.90 -18.78
CA GLU A 34 -8.20 4.24 -17.50
C GLU A 34 -9.73 4.07 -17.56
N VAL A 35 -10.33 3.52 -16.50
CA VAL A 35 -11.78 3.36 -16.38
C VAL A 35 -12.33 4.44 -15.45
N GLY A 36 -11.83 4.52 -14.27
CA GLY A 36 -12.08 5.54 -13.30
C GLY A 36 -10.85 5.80 -12.43
N ALA A 37 -10.57 7.05 -12.13
CA ALA A 37 -9.40 7.45 -11.36
C ALA A 37 -9.60 8.78 -10.66
N ALA A 38 -8.71 9.04 -9.66
CA ALA A 38 -8.55 10.34 -9.05
C ALA A 38 -7.08 10.61 -8.73
N VAL A 39 -6.68 11.87 -8.80
CA VAL A 39 -5.35 12.35 -8.39
C VAL A 39 -5.50 13.58 -7.51
N ALA A 40 -4.75 13.60 -6.40
CA ALA A 40 -4.68 14.77 -5.53
C ALA A 40 -3.22 15.06 -5.18
N ILE A 41 -2.87 16.34 -5.17
CA ILE A 41 -1.51 16.81 -4.89
C ILE A 41 -1.60 17.98 -3.93
N THR A 42 -0.72 17.99 -2.93
CA THR A 42 -0.54 19.17 -2.08
C THR A 42 0.87 19.74 -2.25
N LEU A 43 0.99 21.03 -2.11
CA LEU A 43 2.26 21.74 -2.02
C LEU A 43 2.21 22.64 -0.80
N ASP A 44 3.22 22.59 0.07
CA ASP A 44 3.22 23.28 1.36
C ASP A 44 1.92 23.04 2.19
N GLY A 45 1.41 21.81 2.13
CA GLY A 45 0.18 21.43 2.83
C GLY A 45 -1.13 21.89 2.16
N ARG A 46 -1.08 22.70 1.11
CA ARG A 46 -2.25 23.19 0.38
C ARG A 46 -2.55 22.31 -0.82
N THR A 47 -3.80 21.94 -1.01
CA THR A 47 -4.24 21.20 -2.22
C THR A 47 -4.10 22.09 -3.44
N VAL A 48 -3.28 21.66 -4.41
CA VAL A 48 -3.06 22.34 -5.69
C VAL A 48 -3.68 21.58 -6.86
N VAL A 49 -3.93 20.27 -6.69
CA VAL A 49 -4.65 19.42 -7.64
C VAL A 49 -5.59 18.51 -6.86
N ASP A 50 -6.86 18.45 -7.29
CA ASP A 50 -7.88 17.51 -6.80
C ASP A 50 -8.79 17.19 -7.99
N LEU A 51 -8.45 16.15 -8.76
CA LEU A 51 -9.11 15.75 -9.99
C LEU A 51 -9.65 14.33 -9.90
N TRP A 52 -10.83 14.10 -10.48
CA TRP A 52 -11.40 12.78 -10.67
C TRP A 52 -12.16 12.71 -11.98
N ALA A 53 -12.26 11.50 -12.56
CA ALA A 53 -12.95 11.27 -13.81
C ALA A 53 -13.30 9.80 -14.03
N GLY A 54 -14.15 9.53 -14.98
CA GLY A 54 -14.48 8.20 -15.46
C GLY A 54 -15.58 7.53 -14.66
N HIS A 55 -15.46 6.21 -14.47
CA HIS A 55 -16.53 5.38 -13.95
C HIS A 55 -16.07 4.48 -12.81
N ALA A 56 -16.98 4.26 -11.87
CA ALA A 56 -16.76 3.42 -10.69
C ALA A 56 -17.04 1.93 -10.94
N ASP A 57 -17.47 1.54 -12.13
CA ASP A 57 -17.77 0.15 -12.51
C ASP A 57 -17.28 -0.20 -13.91
N ALA A 58 -17.08 -1.51 -14.14
CA ALA A 58 -16.60 -2.06 -15.41
C ALA A 58 -17.57 -1.78 -16.58
N THR A 59 -18.85 -1.65 -16.30
CA THR A 59 -19.88 -1.41 -17.32
C THR A 59 -20.00 0.07 -17.71
N ARG A 60 -19.24 0.94 -17.03
CA ARG A 60 -19.18 2.38 -17.25
C ARG A 60 -20.56 3.07 -17.13
N ARG A 61 -21.37 2.64 -16.17
CA ARG A 61 -22.70 3.23 -15.90
C ARG A 61 -22.71 4.09 -14.65
N THR A 62 -21.86 3.79 -13.67
CA THR A 62 -21.76 4.55 -12.42
C THR A 62 -20.62 5.57 -12.55
N PRO A 63 -20.87 6.87 -12.52
CA PRO A 63 -19.80 7.86 -12.60
C PRO A 63 -18.89 7.79 -11.37
N TRP A 64 -17.60 8.02 -11.56
CA TRP A 64 -16.67 8.28 -10.48
C TRP A 64 -17.02 9.61 -9.80
N ARG A 65 -17.12 9.62 -8.49
CA ARG A 65 -17.47 10.80 -7.70
C ARG A 65 -16.30 11.30 -6.89
N ARG A 66 -16.42 12.51 -6.37
CA ARG A 66 -15.44 13.13 -5.50
C ARG A 66 -15.08 12.26 -4.28
N ASP A 67 -16.04 11.55 -3.74
CA ASP A 67 -15.93 10.71 -2.55
C ASP A 67 -15.82 9.21 -2.86
N THR A 68 -15.62 8.83 -4.11
CA THR A 68 -15.42 7.43 -4.50
C THR A 68 -14.18 6.86 -3.85
N LEU A 69 -14.35 5.74 -3.15
CA LEU A 69 -13.29 4.94 -2.57
C LEU A 69 -12.91 3.80 -3.51
N VAL A 70 -11.69 3.34 -3.41
CA VAL A 70 -11.23 2.16 -4.13
C VAL A 70 -10.19 1.39 -3.32
N ASN A 71 -10.04 0.10 -3.58
CA ASN A 71 -8.98 -0.71 -2.99
C ASN A 71 -7.60 -0.23 -3.47
N VAL A 72 -6.74 0.20 -2.55
CA VAL A 72 -5.44 0.82 -2.89
C VAL A 72 -4.26 -0.14 -2.74
N PHE A 73 -4.53 -1.41 -2.52
CA PHE A 73 -3.54 -2.46 -2.38
C PHE A 73 -2.39 -2.07 -1.43
N SER A 74 -1.16 -2.16 -1.92
CA SER A 74 0.04 -2.03 -1.07
C SER A 74 0.31 -0.61 -0.56
N VAL A 75 -0.43 0.41 -0.96
CA VAL A 75 -0.45 1.71 -0.26
C VAL A 75 -0.87 1.49 1.21
N SER A 76 -1.65 0.45 1.50
CA SER A 76 -2.03 0.00 2.85
C SER A 76 -0.82 -0.23 3.76
N LYS A 77 0.33 -0.68 3.21
CA LYS A 77 1.54 -0.92 4.01
C LYS A 77 2.09 0.36 4.63
N ALA A 78 2.09 1.46 3.88
CA ALA A 78 2.49 2.77 4.42
C ALA A 78 1.55 3.21 5.54
N LEU A 79 0.24 3.04 5.38
CA LEU A 79 -0.75 3.37 6.41
C LEU A 79 -0.56 2.50 7.67
N THR A 80 -0.30 1.21 7.51
CA THR A 80 0.01 0.27 8.59
C THR A 80 1.31 0.64 9.29
N THR A 81 2.32 1.04 8.53
CA THR A 81 3.61 1.48 9.05
C THR A 81 3.46 2.73 9.91
N ILE A 82 2.68 3.71 9.47
CA ILE A 82 2.39 4.92 10.28
C ILE A 82 1.80 4.50 11.64
N CYS A 83 0.87 3.53 11.66
CA CYS A 83 0.30 3.03 12.91
C CYS A 83 1.38 2.40 13.82
N ALA A 84 2.29 1.59 13.27
CA ALA A 84 3.38 0.99 14.02
C ALA A 84 4.36 2.05 14.55
N LEU A 85 4.76 3.02 13.73
CA LEU A 85 5.68 4.10 14.11
C LEU A 85 5.09 5.01 15.20
N ARG A 86 3.79 5.26 15.21
CA ARG A 86 3.12 5.97 16.32
C ARG A 86 3.25 5.22 17.65
N LEU A 87 3.29 3.89 17.63
CA LEU A 87 3.52 3.09 18.83
C LEU A 87 5.00 3.10 19.24
N VAL A 88 5.92 3.23 18.29
CA VAL A 88 7.34 3.46 18.57
C VAL A 88 7.52 4.78 19.31
N GLU A 89 6.95 5.87 18.82
CA GLU A 89 7.01 7.19 19.46
C GLU A 89 6.43 7.20 20.89
N ARG A 90 5.44 6.34 21.13
CA ARG A 90 4.80 6.19 22.46
C ARG A 90 5.56 5.23 23.39
N GLY A 91 6.70 4.68 22.94
CA GLY A 91 7.47 3.68 23.70
C GLY A 91 6.73 2.33 23.89
N ARG A 92 5.71 2.05 23.06
CA ARG A 92 4.91 0.83 23.13
C ARG A 92 5.41 -0.26 22.18
N LEU A 93 6.22 0.10 21.20
CA LEU A 93 6.88 -0.80 20.26
C LEU A 93 8.35 -0.39 20.14
N ASP A 94 9.25 -1.31 20.40
CA ASP A 94 10.69 -1.14 20.20
C ASP A 94 11.09 -1.84 18.89
N LEU A 95 11.62 -1.08 17.94
CA LEU A 95 12.02 -1.60 16.62
C LEU A 95 13.16 -2.62 16.69
N ASP A 96 13.96 -2.61 17.75
CA ASP A 96 15.18 -3.41 17.89
C ASP A 96 15.06 -4.52 18.94
N ALA A 97 13.98 -4.54 19.70
CA ALA A 97 13.69 -5.64 20.60
C ALA A 97 13.12 -6.86 19.83
N PRO A 98 13.39 -8.10 20.29
CA PRO A 98 12.77 -9.27 19.70
C PRO A 98 11.25 -9.21 19.68
N VAL A 99 10.65 -9.54 18.54
CA VAL A 99 9.18 -9.66 18.36
C VAL A 99 8.57 -10.58 19.41
N ALA A 100 9.28 -11.63 19.79
CA ALA A 100 8.88 -12.61 20.81
C ALA A 100 8.54 -12.00 22.19
N ARG A 101 9.01 -10.77 22.48
CA ARG A 101 8.63 -10.07 23.72
C ARG A 101 7.15 -9.66 23.75
N LEU A 102 6.60 -9.32 22.58
CA LEU A 102 5.19 -8.97 22.42
C LEU A 102 4.35 -10.14 21.92
N TRP A 103 4.98 -11.03 21.19
CA TRP A 103 4.35 -12.17 20.54
C TRP A 103 5.15 -13.45 20.85
N PRO A 104 4.98 -14.04 22.04
CA PRO A 104 5.80 -15.17 22.49
C PRO A 104 5.76 -16.37 21.55
N GLU A 105 4.61 -16.67 20.95
CA GLU A 105 4.43 -17.79 20.02
C GLU A 105 5.25 -17.62 18.74
N PHE A 106 5.64 -16.41 18.42
CA PHE A 106 6.47 -16.09 17.25
C PHE A 106 7.92 -16.59 17.39
N ALA A 107 8.41 -16.87 18.62
CA ALA A 107 9.75 -17.39 18.85
C ALA A 107 9.99 -18.76 18.21
N ALA A 108 8.93 -19.51 17.88
CA ALA A 108 9.05 -20.82 17.26
C ALA A 108 9.83 -20.81 15.95
N ALA A 109 10.41 -21.96 15.59
CA ALA A 109 11.09 -22.19 14.31
C ALA A 109 12.27 -21.20 14.05
N GLY A 110 13.06 -20.88 15.10
CA GLY A 110 14.26 -20.05 14.97
C GLY A 110 14.03 -18.56 14.81
N LYS A 111 12.84 -18.05 15.22
CA LYS A 111 12.46 -16.64 15.06
C LYS A 111 12.60 -15.79 16.33
N ASP A 112 13.21 -16.33 17.37
CA ASP A 112 13.35 -15.71 18.69
C ASP A 112 14.06 -14.33 18.66
N ALA A 113 14.96 -14.13 17.70
CA ALA A 113 15.74 -12.91 17.56
C ALA A 113 15.19 -11.93 16.49
N ILE A 114 14.14 -12.27 15.74
CA ILE A 114 13.57 -11.39 14.73
C ILE A 114 13.03 -10.12 15.39
N THR A 115 13.35 -8.96 14.80
CA THR A 115 12.93 -7.65 15.29
C THR A 115 11.81 -7.02 14.43
N PRO A 116 11.01 -6.09 14.99
CA PRO A 116 10.07 -5.31 14.21
C PRO A 116 10.72 -4.56 13.04
N ARG A 117 11.97 -4.09 13.19
CA ARG A 117 12.76 -3.47 12.12
C ARG A 117 12.92 -4.41 10.93
N GLN A 118 13.27 -5.67 11.16
CA GLN A 118 13.43 -6.67 10.11
C GLN A 118 12.10 -6.98 9.41
N ILE A 119 10.99 -7.01 10.14
CA ILE A 119 9.64 -7.17 9.56
C ILE A 119 9.30 -5.99 8.64
N LEU A 120 9.41 -4.78 9.18
CA LEU A 120 9.00 -3.56 8.47
C LEU A 120 9.91 -3.23 7.27
N SER A 121 11.16 -3.72 7.27
CA SER A 121 12.08 -3.57 6.14
C SER A 121 12.14 -4.77 5.19
N HIS A 122 11.18 -5.69 5.28
CA HIS A 122 11.12 -6.89 4.44
C HIS A 122 12.30 -7.87 4.57
N ARG A 123 12.96 -7.89 5.72
CA ARG A 123 14.15 -8.73 6.01
C ARG A 123 13.88 -9.89 6.95
N ALA A 124 12.63 -10.10 7.36
CA ALA A 124 12.31 -11.14 8.34
C ALA A 124 12.35 -12.58 7.78
N GLY A 125 12.43 -12.76 6.46
CA GLY A 125 12.40 -14.08 5.84
C GLY A 125 11.01 -14.74 5.84
N LEU A 126 9.94 -13.97 6.01
CA LEU A 126 8.57 -14.47 6.15
C LEU A 126 7.61 -13.93 5.06
N PRO A 127 8.00 -13.93 3.77
CA PRO A 127 7.15 -13.37 2.72
C PRO A 127 5.93 -14.25 2.41
N ALA A 128 5.98 -15.54 2.80
CA ALA A 128 4.98 -16.54 2.46
C ALA A 128 4.82 -17.58 3.58
N ILE A 129 3.68 -18.24 3.61
CA ILE A 129 3.36 -19.38 4.49
C ILE A 129 3.45 -20.67 3.68
N ARG A 130 4.27 -21.66 4.13
CA ARG A 130 4.43 -22.96 3.45
C ARG A 130 3.20 -23.83 3.58
N ALA A 131 2.60 -23.84 4.79
CA ALA A 131 1.43 -24.66 5.05
C ALA A 131 0.26 -24.22 4.14
N THR A 132 -0.38 -25.15 3.47
CA THR A 132 -1.56 -24.88 2.64
C THR A 132 -2.69 -24.32 3.51
N LEU A 133 -3.16 -23.15 3.16
CA LEU A 133 -4.25 -22.48 3.85
C LEU A 133 -5.54 -22.58 3.01
N PRO A 134 -6.70 -22.68 3.66
CA PRO A 134 -7.98 -22.74 2.94
C PRO A 134 -8.30 -21.38 2.30
N GLU A 135 -9.17 -21.42 1.31
CA GLU A 135 -9.77 -20.21 0.73
C GLU A 135 -10.44 -19.39 1.85
N GLY A 136 -10.30 -18.06 1.79
CA GLY A 136 -10.81 -17.15 2.81
C GLY A 136 -9.92 -16.97 4.04
N ALA A 137 -8.85 -17.73 4.20
CA ALA A 137 -7.93 -17.61 5.34
C ALA A 137 -7.38 -16.19 5.53
N MET A 138 -7.24 -15.41 4.44
CA MET A 138 -6.83 -14.00 4.53
C MET A 138 -7.74 -13.12 5.39
N LEU A 139 -9.00 -13.52 5.61
CA LEU A 139 -9.93 -12.80 6.45
C LEU A 139 -10.02 -13.38 7.87
N ASP A 140 -9.26 -14.45 8.16
CA ASP A 140 -9.12 -15.05 9.48
C ASP A 140 -7.79 -14.64 10.10
N TRP A 141 -7.83 -13.56 10.89
CA TRP A 141 -6.65 -13.00 11.55
C TRP A 141 -5.89 -14.03 12.38
N THR A 142 -6.60 -14.80 13.20
CA THR A 142 -5.99 -15.79 14.09
C THR A 142 -5.29 -16.89 13.32
N ARG A 143 -5.91 -17.36 12.24
CA ARG A 143 -5.32 -18.37 11.37
C ARG A 143 -4.04 -17.86 10.69
N MET A 144 -4.08 -16.67 10.10
CA MET A 144 -2.92 -16.08 9.43
C MET A 144 -1.75 -15.83 10.40
N THR A 145 -2.03 -15.22 11.55
CA THR A 145 -1.00 -14.94 12.55
C THR A 145 -0.48 -16.21 13.20
N GLY A 146 -1.33 -17.20 13.48
CA GLY A 146 -0.92 -18.52 13.98
C GLY A 146 -0.02 -19.27 12.98
N ALA A 147 -0.37 -19.25 11.69
CA ALA A 147 0.46 -19.86 10.65
C ALA A 147 1.82 -19.16 10.52
N LEU A 148 1.87 -17.82 10.61
CA LEU A 148 3.13 -17.06 10.61
C LEU A 148 3.97 -17.30 11.86
N ALA A 149 3.35 -17.47 13.03
CA ALA A 149 4.05 -17.81 14.25
C ALA A 149 4.69 -19.19 14.17
N ALA A 150 4.04 -20.15 13.52
CA ALA A 150 4.59 -21.51 13.32
C ALA A 150 5.59 -21.60 12.14
N GLN A 151 5.54 -20.67 11.18
CA GLN A 151 6.33 -20.70 9.94
C GLN A 151 7.83 -20.58 10.21
N GLU A 152 8.62 -21.46 9.58
CA GLU A 152 10.06 -21.30 9.49
C GLU A 152 10.42 -20.21 8.44
N PRO A 153 11.40 -19.34 8.70
CA PRO A 153 11.84 -18.37 7.70
C PRO A 153 12.34 -19.04 6.40
N TRP A 154 12.05 -18.43 5.27
CA TRP A 154 12.50 -18.89 3.95
C TRP A 154 13.99 -18.63 3.72
N TRP A 155 14.55 -17.68 4.44
CA TRP A 155 15.99 -17.36 4.51
C TRP A 155 16.32 -16.84 5.89
N ALA A 156 17.61 -16.88 6.25
CA ALA A 156 18.07 -16.38 7.53
C ALA A 156 17.67 -14.91 7.73
N PRO A 157 16.92 -14.57 8.80
CA PRO A 157 16.46 -13.21 9.04
C PRO A 157 17.61 -12.19 9.03
N GLY A 158 17.45 -11.13 8.25
CA GLY A 158 18.49 -10.10 8.09
C GLY A 158 19.53 -10.38 7.01
N ALA A 159 19.69 -11.60 6.50
CA ALA A 159 20.70 -11.93 5.48
C ALA A 159 20.33 -11.38 4.09
N SER A 160 19.04 -11.38 3.77
CA SER A 160 18.50 -10.92 2.49
C SER A 160 17.19 -10.17 2.72
N HIS A 161 16.63 -9.60 1.67
CA HIS A 161 15.29 -9.06 1.69
C HIS A 161 14.44 -9.61 0.55
N GLY A 162 13.15 -9.61 0.76
CA GLY A 162 12.16 -10.00 -0.24
C GLY A 162 10.80 -9.47 0.17
N TYR A 163 10.12 -8.86 -0.75
CA TYR A 163 8.89 -8.14 -0.50
C TYR A 163 7.80 -9.04 0.11
N HIS A 164 7.41 -8.77 1.35
CA HIS A 164 6.36 -9.48 2.07
C HIS A 164 4.99 -9.02 1.55
N VAL A 165 4.51 -9.61 0.45
CA VAL A 165 3.34 -9.12 -0.30
C VAL A 165 2.10 -9.01 0.58
N ASN A 166 1.68 -10.13 1.16
CA ASN A 166 0.48 -10.21 2.00
C ASN A 166 0.83 -10.35 3.49
N THR A 167 1.87 -11.09 3.82
CA THR A 167 2.27 -11.38 5.20
C THR A 167 2.69 -10.16 5.98
N PHE A 168 3.21 -9.10 5.33
CA PHE A 168 3.57 -7.84 5.96
C PHE A 168 2.46 -7.29 6.87
N GLY A 169 1.21 -7.29 6.37
CA GLY A 169 0.08 -6.73 7.11
C GLY A 169 -0.25 -7.51 8.38
N PHE A 170 -0.12 -8.83 8.34
CA PHE A 170 -0.34 -9.68 9.51
C PHE A 170 0.82 -9.59 10.50
N LEU A 171 2.05 -9.57 10.03
CA LEU A 171 3.24 -9.42 10.88
C LEU A 171 3.25 -8.05 11.57
N ALA A 172 3.19 -6.97 10.83
CA ALA A 172 3.18 -5.61 11.37
C ALA A 172 1.89 -5.32 12.16
N GLY A 173 0.75 -5.79 11.65
CA GLY A 173 -0.55 -5.60 12.28
C GLY A 173 -0.69 -6.34 13.61
N GLU A 174 -0.09 -7.54 13.76
CA GLU A 174 -0.09 -8.25 15.04
C GLU A 174 0.77 -7.53 16.07
N LEU A 175 1.90 -6.93 15.66
CA LEU A 175 2.68 -6.06 16.53
C LEU A 175 1.84 -4.85 17.00
N VAL A 176 1.14 -4.19 16.06
CA VAL A 176 0.23 -3.08 16.39
C VAL A 176 -0.83 -3.53 17.38
N ARG A 177 -1.49 -4.67 17.13
CA ARG A 177 -2.55 -5.20 17.96
C ARG A 177 -2.07 -5.52 19.38
N ARG A 178 -0.93 -6.19 19.52
CA ARG A 178 -0.37 -6.58 20.82
C ARG A 178 0.17 -5.36 21.60
N ALA A 179 0.80 -4.43 20.90
CA ALA A 179 1.33 -3.22 21.54
C ALA A 179 0.23 -2.23 21.96
N SER A 180 -0.90 -2.16 21.24
CA SER A 180 -1.94 -1.15 21.48
C SER A 180 -3.23 -1.70 22.08
N GLY A 181 -3.53 -2.98 21.94
CA GLY A 181 -4.84 -3.58 22.21
C GLY A 181 -5.90 -3.24 21.15
N ARG A 182 -5.52 -2.62 20.02
CA ARG A 182 -6.40 -2.14 18.95
C ARG A 182 -6.00 -2.76 17.62
N THR A 183 -6.97 -2.93 16.71
CA THR A 183 -6.66 -3.33 15.34
C THR A 183 -5.97 -2.20 14.57
N VAL A 184 -5.32 -2.52 13.46
CA VAL A 184 -4.70 -1.51 12.57
C VAL A 184 -5.74 -0.52 12.07
N GLY A 185 -6.90 -1.03 11.62
CA GLY A 185 -7.97 -0.18 11.10
C GLY A 185 -8.53 0.77 12.16
N THR A 186 -8.73 0.29 13.38
CA THR A 186 -9.18 1.14 14.49
C THR A 186 -8.15 2.22 14.83
N LEU A 187 -6.86 1.87 14.91
CA LEU A 187 -5.79 2.83 15.21
C LEU A 187 -5.63 3.85 14.08
N LEU A 188 -5.62 3.39 12.83
CA LEU A 188 -5.56 4.27 11.66
C LEU A 188 -6.72 5.27 11.65
N ARG A 189 -7.94 4.78 11.84
CA ARG A 189 -9.15 5.61 11.83
C ARG A 189 -9.11 6.70 12.90
N ASP A 190 -8.84 6.30 14.15
CA ASP A 190 -9.00 7.22 15.29
C ASP A 190 -7.81 8.14 15.50
N ASP A 191 -6.58 7.66 15.21
CA ASP A 191 -5.36 8.38 15.50
C ASP A 191 -4.78 9.13 14.28
N VAL A 192 -5.23 8.81 13.06
CA VAL A 192 -4.68 9.40 11.82
C VAL A 192 -5.79 9.93 10.92
N ALA A 193 -6.71 9.07 10.47
CA ALA A 193 -7.68 9.41 9.44
C ALA A 193 -8.66 10.49 9.89
N ARG A 194 -9.33 10.29 11.02
CA ARG A 194 -10.29 11.27 11.58
C ARG A 194 -9.64 12.62 11.93
N PRO A 195 -8.51 12.68 12.66
CA PRO A 195 -7.87 13.95 12.96
C PRO A 195 -7.45 14.73 11.70
N LEU A 196 -7.06 14.02 10.64
CA LEU A 196 -6.67 14.64 9.36
C LEU A 196 -7.86 14.92 8.44
N ASP A 197 -9.07 14.48 8.74
CA ASP A 197 -10.18 14.44 7.79
C ASP A 197 -9.79 13.73 6.47
N ALA A 198 -9.07 12.61 6.62
CA ALA A 198 -8.54 11.82 5.51
C ALA A 198 -9.37 10.56 5.30
N ASP A 199 -9.91 10.39 4.11
CA ASP A 199 -10.77 9.28 3.74
C ASP A 199 -9.93 8.05 3.35
N VAL A 200 -9.33 7.42 4.37
CA VAL A 200 -8.47 6.22 4.28
C VAL A 200 -8.88 5.20 5.34
N HIS A 201 -9.01 3.93 4.93
CA HIS A 201 -9.57 2.87 5.76
C HIS A 201 -8.79 1.57 5.59
N ILE A 202 -8.67 0.78 6.67
CA ILE A 202 -8.36 -0.64 6.69
C ILE A 202 -9.47 -1.29 7.50
N GLY A 203 -10.25 -2.21 6.89
CA GLY A 203 -11.52 -2.63 7.45
C GLY A 203 -12.58 -1.54 7.29
N LEU A 204 -13.21 -1.50 6.11
CA LEU A 204 -14.17 -0.47 5.76
C LEU A 204 -15.54 -0.79 6.36
N GLU A 205 -16.15 0.18 7.06
CA GLU A 205 -17.50 0.04 7.62
C GLU A 205 -18.54 -0.17 6.48
N ARG A 206 -19.51 -1.04 6.70
CA ARG A 206 -20.52 -1.40 5.69
C ARG A 206 -21.27 -0.19 5.12
N ALA A 207 -21.53 0.82 5.94
CA ALA A 207 -22.17 2.07 5.52
C ALA A 207 -21.40 2.83 4.41
N GLN A 208 -20.11 2.52 4.22
CA GLN A 208 -19.26 3.13 3.22
C GLN A 208 -19.17 2.30 1.91
N HIS A 209 -19.72 1.07 1.88
CA HIS A 209 -19.52 0.17 0.75
C HIS A 209 -20.12 0.69 -0.56
N ASP A 210 -21.17 1.49 -0.52
CA ASP A 210 -21.82 2.07 -1.70
C ASP A 210 -20.96 3.13 -2.41
N ARG A 211 -19.91 3.62 -1.73
CA ARG A 211 -18.93 4.57 -2.29
C ARG A 211 -17.75 3.87 -2.96
N VAL A 212 -17.66 2.54 -2.84
CA VAL A 212 -16.49 1.79 -3.31
C VAL A 212 -16.64 1.45 -4.78
N ALA A 213 -15.70 1.92 -5.60
CA ALA A 213 -15.63 1.53 -7.00
C ALA A 213 -15.34 0.03 -7.12
N GLU A 214 -16.00 -0.61 -8.09
CA GLU A 214 -15.66 -1.94 -8.55
C GLU A 214 -14.23 -1.93 -9.11
N PHE A 215 -13.39 -2.86 -8.65
CA PHE A 215 -12.07 -3.02 -9.20
C PHE A 215 -12.12 -3.91 -10.45
N VAL A 216 -11.69 -3.35 -11.58
CA VAL A 216 -11.71 -4.00 -12.89
C VAL A 216 -10.38 -4.74 -13.08
N TRP A 217 -10.46 -6.05 -13.11
CA TRP A 217 -9.31 -6.94 -13.23
C TRP A 217 -9.25 -7.53 -14.63
N THR A 218 -8.12 -7.42 -15.30
CA THR A 218 -7.93 -7.94 -16.67
C THR A 218 -7.07 -9.20 -16.74
N ALA A 219 -6.46 -9.60 -15.62
CA ALA A 219 -5.65 -10.80 -15.58
C ALA A 219 -6.52 -12.06 -15.48
N GLU A 220 -6.17 -13.09 -16.21
CA GLU A 220 -6.77 -14.41 -16.07
C GLU A 220 -6.45 -15.00 -14.69
N VAL A 221 -7.41 -15.71 -14.11
CA VAL A 221 -7.19 -16.46 -12.87
C VAL A 221 -6.23 -17.60 -13.20
N PRO A 222 -5.14 -17.79 -12.46
CA PRO A 222 -4.26 -18.92 -12.66
C PRO A 222 -5.03 -20.24 -12.52
N PRO A 223 -4.64 -21.28 -13.26
CA PRO A 223 -5.22 -22.61 -13.10
C PRO A 223 -5.06 -23.10 -11.65
N THR A 224 -5.80 -24.15 -11.31
CA THR A 224 -5.77 -24.77 -9.98
C THR A 224 -4.34 -24.88 -9.44
N PRO A 225 -4.08 -24.42 -8.22
CA PRO A 225 -2.74 -24.40 -7.67
C PRO A 225 -2.14 -25.81 -7.61
N PRO A 226 -0.85 -25.98 -7.99
CA PRO A 226 -0.13 -27.18 -7.65
C PRO A 226 0.03 -27.27 -6.12
N ASP A 227 0.25 -28.47 -5.61
CA ASP A 227 0.66 -28.63 -4.22
C ASP A 227 2.02 -27.95 -4.02
N PRO A 228 2.14 -26.93 -3.15
CA PRO A 228 3.42 -26.24 -2.92
C PRO A 228 4.53 -27.18 -2.46
N ALA A 229 4.17 -28.26 -1.75
CA ALA A 229 5.14 -29.25 -1.28
C ALA A 229 5.76 -30.10 -2.42
N ALA A 230 5.13 -30.10 -3.60
CA ALA A 230 5.65 -30.79 -4.78
C ALA A 230 6.49 -29.88 -5.70
N LEU A 231 6.61 -28.57 -5.36
CA LEU A 231 7.39 -27.61 -6.14
C LEU A 231 8.83 -27.50 -5.63
N PRO A 232 9.81 -27.20 -6.51
CA PRO A 232 11.12 -26.72 -6.07
C PRO A 232 10.98 -25.48 -5.17
N ASP A 233 11.87 -25.32 -4.19
CA ASP A 233 11.78 -24.27 -3.15
C ASP A 233 11.56 -22.87 -3.70
N GLU A 234 12.23 -22.47 -4.79
CA GLU A 234 12.07 -21.16 -5.41
C GLU A 234 10.66 -20.95 -5.99
N LEU A 235 10.13 -21.97 -6.68
CA LEU A 235 8.78 -21.93 -7.22
C LEU A 235 7.72 -22.00 -6.12
N ALA A 236 7.98 -22.80 -5.07
CA ALA A 236 7.13 -22.87 -3.89
C ALA A 236 7.05 -21.52 -3.17
N LEU A 237 8.18 -20.82 -3.03
CA LEU A 237 8.24 -19.49 -2.45
C LEU A 237 7.36 -18.49 -3.22
N GLN A 238 7.53 -18.44 -4.54
CA GLN A 238 6.74 -17.55 -5.40
C GLN A 238 5.26 -17.90 -5.34
N TRP A 239 4.95 -19.20 -5.47
CA TRP A 239 3.58 -19.68 -5.40
C TRP A 239 2.92 -19.32 -4.06
N CYS A 240 3.55 -19.66 -2.94
CA CYS A 240 3.02 -19.37 -1.59
C CYS A 240 2.87 -17.86 -1.34
N THR A 241 3.76 -17.03 -1.90
CA THR A 241 3.69 -15.57 -1.72
C THR A 241 2.42 -14.97 -2.36
N TYR A 242 2.03 -15.45 -3.55
CA TYR A 242 0.96 -14.84 -4.32
C TYR A 242 -0.36 -15.60 -4.25
N PHE A 243 -0.34 -16.90 -4.01
CA PHE A 243 -1.49 -17.77 -4.15
C PHE A 243 -1.85 -18.60 -2.91
N ASN A 244 -1.11 -18.44 -1.80
CA ASN A 244 -1.43 -19.07 -0.52
C ASN A 244 -1.67 -18.02 0.58
N PRO A 245 -2.90 -17.88 1.09
CA PRO A 245 -4.10 -18.65 0.74
C PRO A 245 -4.67 -18.32 -0.64
N PRO A 246 -5.47 -19.23 -1.23
CA PRO A 246 -6.14 -19.00 -2.50
C PRO A 246 -7.09 -17.81 -2.49
N GLY A 247 -7.32 -17.21 -3.65
CA GLY A 247 -8.38 -16.23 -3.87
C GLY A 247 -7.97 -14.75 -3.87
N VAL A 248 -6.77 -14.40 -3.38
CA VAL A 248 -6.36 -12.99 -3.25
C VAL A 248 -5.64 -12.45 -4.47
N SER A 249 -4.72 -13.22 -5.03
CA SER A 249 -3.97 -12.81 -6.21
C SER A 249 -4.61 -13.40 -7.47
N GLY A 250 -4.80 -12.55 -8.46
CA GLY A 250 -5.29 -12.98 -9.78
C GLY A 250 -6.81 -13.16 -9.89
N SER A 251 -7.59 -12.82 -8.87
CA SER A 251 -9.04 -12.84 -9.00
C SER A 251 -9.65 -11.49 -8.66
N GLY A 252 -10.10 -10.75 -9.66
CA GLY A 252 -10.84 -9.51 -9.48
C GLY A 252 -12.08 -9.65 -8.60
N GLY A 253 -12.62 -10.86 -8.47
CA GLY A 253 -13.79 -11.14 -7.64
C GLY A 253 -13.57 -10.89 -6.15
N TRP A 254 -12.41 -11.25 -5.60
CA TRP A 254 -12.16 -11.12 -4.16
C TRP A 254 -12.15 -9.68 -3.68
N VAL A 255 -11.47 -8.77 -4.36
CA VAL A 255 -11.36 -7.36 -3.93
C VAL A 255 -12.69 -6.60 -3.98
N ASN A 256 -13.66 -7.11 -4.73
CA ASN A 256 -15.01 -6.54 -4.85
C ASN A 256 -16.00 -7.07 -3.81
N ARG A 257 -15.62 -8.09 -3.03
CA ARG A 257 -16.51 -8.71 -2.03
C ARG A 257 -16.71 -7.81 -0.82
N ALA A 258 -17.89 -7.87 -0.24
CA ALA A 258 -18.24 -7.11 0.96
C ALA A 258 -17.43 -7.55 2.19
N ASP A 259 -17.12 -8.83 2.32
CA ASP A 259 -16.30 -9.37 3.41
C ASP A 259 -14.83 -8.94 3.28
N TRP A 260 -14.28 -8.85 2.05
CA TRP A 260 -12.96 -8.26 1.79
C TRP A 260 -12.90 -6.80 2.22
N ARG A 261 -13.91 -6.00 1.85
CA ARG A 261 -13.97 -4.58 2.23
C ARG A 261 -14.03 -4.39 3.74
N ALA A 262 -14.79 -5.24 4.44
CA ALA A 262 -14.99 -5.15 5.89
C ALA A 262 -13.85 -5.77 6.71
N GLY A 263 -13.11 -6.73 6.16
CA GLY A 263 -11.99 -7.39 6.81
C GLY A 263 -10.76 -6.50 6.91
N GLU A 264 -9.80 -6.88 7.73
CA GLU A 264 -8.50 -6.22 7.83
C GLU A 264 -7.39 -7.10 7.26
N VAL A 265 -6.87 -6.70 6.09
CA VAL A 265 -5.65 -7.24 5.48
C VAL A 265 -4.68 -6.06 5.28
N PRO A 266 -3.96 -5.64 6.34
CA PRO A 266 -3.30 -4.32 6.39
C PRO A 266 -2.17 -4.11 5.38
N SER A 267 -1.84 -5.12 4.60
CA SER A 267 -0.90 -5.01 3.48
C SER A 267 -1.56 -4.71 2.14
N THR A 268 -2.91 -4.94 2.00
CA THR A 268 -3.48 -5.13 0.65
C THR A 268 -4.89 -4.55 0.51
N ASN A 269 -5.72 -4.53 1.57
CA ASN A 269 -7.13 -4.15 1.43
C ASN A 269 -7.51 -2.77 1.96
N GLY A 270 -6.55 -1.85 2.05
CA GLY A 270 -6.88 -0.46 2.31
C GLY A 270 -7.83 0.09 1.23
N HIS A 271 -8.80 0.89 1.66
CA HIS A 271 -9.72 1.62 0.80
C HIS A 271 -9.52 3.11 1.03
N ALA A 272 -9.36 3.87 -0.04
CA ALA A 272 -9.10 5.30 0.05
C ALA A 272 -9.55 6.04 -1.21
N ASN A 273 -9.67 7.35 -1.11
CA ASN A 273 -9.63 8.24 -2.25
C ASN A 273 -8.27 8.96 -2.36
N ALA A 274 -8.00 9.59 -3.48
CA ALA A 274 -6.72 10.25 -3.73
C ALA A 274 -6.42 11.38 -2.73
N ARG A 275 -7.43 12.16 -2.33
CA ARG A 275 -7.29 13.23 -1.33
C ARG A 275 -6.87 12.69 0.04
N GLY A 276 -7.52 11.62 0.49
CA GLY A 276 -7.18 10.99 1.77
C GLY A 276 -5.73 10.54 1.80
N ILE A 277 -5.27 9.90 0.72
CA ILE A 277 -3.86 9.51 0.57
C ILE A 277 -2.97 10.75 0.58
N ALA A 278 -3.23 11.73 -0.31
CA ALA A 278 -2.42 12.94 -0.38
C ALA A 278 -2.35 13.67 0.95
N ARG A 279 -3.46 13.73 1.72
CA ARG A 279 -3.50 14.40 3.01
C ARG A 279 -2.66 13.70 4.09
N VAL A 280 -2.67 12.36 4.13
CA VAL A 280 -1.79 11.61 5.04
C VAL A 280 -0.32 11.87 4.69
N PHE A 281 0.04 11.78 3.40
CA PHE A 281 1.40 12.03 2.96
C PHE A 281 1.81 13.50 3.03
N ALA A 282 0.86 14.46 2.99
CA ALA A 282 1.14 15.88 3.21
C ALA A 282 1.69 16.14 4.61
N ALA A 283 1.14 15.47 5.63
CA ALA A 283 1.70 15.56 6.97
C ALA A 283 3.16 15.05 6.99
N LEU A 284 3.47 13.95 6.28
CA LEU A 284 4.82 13.41 6.23
C LEU A 284 5.79 14.29 5.43
N ALA A 285 5.32 14.97 4.39
CA ALA A 285 6.11 15.94 3.62
C ALA A 285 6.34 17.26 4.37
N ALA A 286 5.53 17.55 5.39
CA ALA A 286 5.55 18.76 6.18
C ALA A 286 6.02 18.49 7.63
N ASP A 287 7.15 17.80 7.78
CA ASP A 287 7.77 17.49 9.07
C ASP A 287 6.83 16.78 10.06
N GLY A 288 5.93 15.96 9.53
CA GLY A 288 5.05 15.07 10.29
C GLY A 288 3.77 15.71 10.81
N SER A 289 3.45 16.94 10.42
CA SER A 289 2.24 17.64 10.89
C SER A 289 1.61 18.47 9.78
N ILE A 290 0.28 18.54 9.77
CA ILE A 290 -0.49 19.42 8.89
C ILE A 290 -1.74 19.91 9.63
N ASP A 291 -2.10 21.17 9.46
CA ASP A 291 -3.28 21.82 10.09
C ASP A 291 -3.34 21.60 11.61
N GLY A 292 -2.18 21.62 12.28
CA GLY A 292 -2.08 21.39 13.73
C GLY A 292 -2.19 19.92 14.17
N VAL A 293 -2.39 18.98 13.22
CA VAL A 293 -2.47 17.54 13.51
C VAL A 293 -1.11 16.88 13.27
N ARG A 294 -0.53 16.30 14.34
CA ARG A 294 0.70 15.53 14.25
C ARG A 294 0.40 14.06 13.93
N VAL A 295 0.97 13.58 12.83
CA VAL A 295 0.94 12.17 12.43
C VAL A 295 2.14 11.43 12.99
N LEU A 296 3.36 11.93 12.73
CA LEU A 296 4.63 11.40 13.25
C LEU A 296 5.55 12.58 13.64
N ALA A 297 6.55 12.33 14.48
CA ALA A 297 7.62 13.29 14.74
C ALA A 297 8.61 13.34 13.56
N PRO A 298 9.28 14.48 13.31
CA PRO A 298 10.27 14.62 12.25
C PRO A 298 11.39 13.56 12.36
N ASP A 299 11.90 13.32 13.56
CA ASP A 299 12.97 12.34 13.81
C ASP A 299 12.51 10.91 13.50
N THR A 300 11.24 10.59 13.76
CA THR A 300 10.66 9.29 13.41
C THR A 300 10.58 9.11 11.90
N ILE A 301 10.16 10.13 11.17
CA ILE A 301 10.12 10.11 9.70
C ILE A 301 11.55 9.95 9.16
N ALA A 302 12.49 10.75 9.65
CA ALA A 302 13.88 10.68 9.25
C ALA A 302 14.48 9.27 9.47
N ALA A 303 14.25 8.68 10.65
CA ALA A 303 14.70 7.33 10.95
C ALA A 303 14.01 6.25 10.09
N ALA A 304 12.72 6.42 9.80
CA ALA A 304 11.96 5.45 9.00
C ALA A 304 12.32 5.49 7.50
N THR A 305 12.87 6.59 7.02
CA THR A 305 13.25 6.78 5.60
C THR A 305 14.74 6.57 5.34
N VAL A 306 15.52 6.16 6.35
CA VAL A 306 16.86 5.58 6.13
C VAL A 306 16.72 4.27 5.38
N GLU A 307 17.64 4.00 4.46
CA GLU A 307 17.69 2.74 3.72
C GLU A 307 18.00 1.57 4.65
N HIS A 308 17.13 0.56 4.64
CA HIS A 308 17.28 -0.70 5.37
C HIS A 308 17.39 -1.91 4.46
N SER A 309 16.84 -1.82 3.26
CA SER A 309 16.89 -2.86 2.23
C SER A 309 17.11 -2.22 0.87
N CYS A 310 18.10 -2.74 0.13
CA CYS A 310 18.44 -2.28 -1.21
C CYS A 310 19.03 -3.43 -2.01
N GLY A 311 18.77 -3.44 -3.32
CA GLY A 311 19.29 -4.44 -4.26
C GLY A 311 18.25 -5.48 -4.66
N ASP A 312 18.72 -6.65 -5.10
CA ASP A 312 17.87 -7.70 -5.64
C ASP A 312 16.91 -8.25 -4.60
N ASP A 313 15.62 -8.16 -4.91
CA ASP A 313 14.52 -8.63 -4.07
C ASP A 313 14.16 -10.07 -4.44
N LEU A 314 14.23 -10.98 -3.46
CA LEU A 314 14.00 -12.42 -3.67
C LEU A 314 12.57 -12.76 -4.10
N ILE A 315 11.61 -11.84 -3.94
CA ILE A 315 10.21 -12.03 -4.30
C ILE A 315 9.87 -11.29 -5.60
N LEU A 316 10.37 -10.06 -5.75
CA LEU A 316 10.05 -9.23 -6.91
C LEU A 316 10.91 -9.55 -8.13
N HIS A 317 12.02 -10.29 -7.95
CA HIS A 317 13.02 -10.60 -8.99
C HIS A 317 13.49 -9.35 -9.75
N ARG A 318 13.68 -8.28 -9.02
CA ARG A 318 14.16 -6.97 -9.51
C ARG A 318 14.65 -6.13 -8.32
N PRO A 319 15.47 -5.12 -8.52
CA PRO A 319 15.89 -4.25 -7.45
C PRO A 319 14.72 -3.61 -6.72
N SER A 320 14.80 -3.54 -5.40
CA SER A 320 13.88 -2.80 -4.54
C SER A 320 14.65 -2.05 -3.46
N ARG A 321 14.03 -0.98 -2.93
CA ARG A 321 14.64 -0.11 -1.94
C ARG A 321 13.60 0.29 -0.89
N PHE A 322 13.86 -0.08 0.37
CA PHE A 322 12.93 0.17 1.47
C PHE A 322 13.62 0.79 2.68
N GLY A 323 12.90 1.69 3.33
CA GLY A 323 13.11 2.09 4.71
C GLY A 323 12.31 1.21 5.67
N ILE A 324 11.85 1.77 6.78
CA ILE A 324 10.92 1.11 7.68
C ILE A 324 9.51 1.24 7.11
N GLY A 325 9.06 0.23 6.35
CA GLY A 325 7.72 0.10 5.78
C GLY A 325 7.36 1.06 4.65
N PHE A 326 8.28 1.90 4.24
CA PHE A 326 8.14 2.78 3.07
C PHE A 326 9.04 2.33 1.94
N GLN A 327 8.54 2.40 0.72
CA GLN A 327 9.37 2.37 -0.48
C GLN A 327 10.10 3.71 -0.59
N LEU A 328 11.40 3.65 -0.82
CA LEU A 328 12.23 4.81 -1.11
C LEU A 328 12.34 4.98 -2.63
N THR A 329 12.51 6.22 -3.08
CA THR A 329 12.76 6.48 -4.50
C THR A 329 14.03 5.75 -4.96
N GLN A 330 14.05 5.29 -6.21
CA GLN A 330 15.18 4.56 -6.81
C GLN A 330 15.19 4.81 -8.32
N ASP A 331 16.35 4.69 -8.94
CA ASP A 331 16.56 5.06 -10.34
C ASP A 331 15.65 4.30 -11.31
N GLU A 332 15.39 3.01 -11.06
CA GLU A 332 14.54 2.20 -11.93
C GLU A 332 13.04 2.52 -11.77
N ARG A 333 12.66 3.15 -10.69
CA ARG A 333 11.25 3.50 -10.36
C ARG A 333 11.21 4.75 -9.50
N PRO A 334 11.52 5.91 -10.09
CA PRO A 334 11.56 7.15 -9.33
C PRO A 334 10.15 7.57 -8.88
N LEU A 335 10.06 8.04 -7.64
CA LEU A 335 8.90 8.75 -7.11
C LEU A 335 8.96 10.25 -7.40
N GLY A 336 10.03 10.68 -8.07
CA GLY A 336 10.37 12.06 -8.40
C GLY A 336 11.88 12.24 -8.40
N PRO A 337 12.40 13.44 -8.71
CA PRO A 337 13.83 13.71 -8.82
C PRO A 337 14.54 13.81 -7.46
N ASN A 338 13.81 14.06 -6.37
CA ASN A 338 14.40 14.29 -5.06
C ASN A 338 14.73 12.98 -4.34
N PRO A 339 15.95 12.79 -3.84
CA PRO A 339 16.41 11.51 -3.29
C PRO A 339 15.75 11.12 -1.97
N ARG A 340 15.15 12.09 -1.25
CA ARG A 340 14.44 11.82 0.01
C ARG A 340 12.96 11.47 -0.18
N THR A 341 12.48 11.39 -1.42
CA THR A 341 11.09 11.03 -1.70
C THR A 341 10.83 9.59 -1.28
N PHE A 342 9.73 9.36 -0.58
CA PHE A 342 9.31 8.06 -0.09
C PHE A 342 7.79 7.91 -0.12
N GLY A 343 7.32 6.67 -0.22
CA GLY A 343 5.88 6.40 -0.27
C GLY A 343 5.59 4.92 -0.43
N HIS A 344 4.52 4.60 -1.12
CA HIS A 344 4.24 3.22 -1.48
C HIS A 344 3.37 3.13 -2.73
N PHE A 345 3.80 2.29 -3.69
CA PHE A 345 2.96 1.87 -4.81
C PHE A 345 1.96 0.79 -4.38
N GLY A 346 0.80 0.78 -5.01
CA GLY A 346 -0.16 -0.32 -4.97
C GLY A 346 -0.22 -1.08 -6.29
N SER A 347 -0.71 -2.32 -6.26
CA SER A 347 -0.95 -3.09 -7.48
C SER A 347 -1.86 -2.33 -8.43
N GLY A 348 -1.56 -2.40 -9.73
CA GLY A 348 -2.31 -1.70 -10.78
C GLY A 348 -1.93 -0.23 -10.97
N GLY A 349 -1.21 0.39 -10.03
CA GLY A 349 -0.71 1.74 -10.18
C GLY A 349 -1.14 2.75 -9.12
N ALA A 350 -1.97 2.37 -8.14
CA ALA A 350 -2.25 3.25 -7.01
C ALA A 350 -0.94 3.70 -6.35
N LEU A 351 -0.90 4.93 -5.86
CA LEU A 351 0.33 5.52 -5.34
C LEU A 351 0.03 6.58 -4.29
N GLY A 352 0.80 6.55 -3.21
CA GLY A 352 0.91 7.64 -2.26
C GLY A 352 2.38 7.92 -1.96
N PHE A 353 2.82 9.16 -2.02
CA PHE A 353 4.18 9.53 -1.61
C PHE A 353 4.27 10.94 -1.01
N ALA A 354 5.34 11.15 -0.26
CA ALA A 354 5.79 12.42 0.27
C ALA A 354 7.16 12.77 -0.31
N ASP A 355 7.32 14.00 -0.71
CA ASP A 355 8.60 14.61 -1.06
C ASP A 355 8.89 15.75 -0.07
N PRO A 356 9.72 15.51 0.97
CA PRO A 356 10.05 16.53 1.95
C PRO A 356 10.84 17.71 1.38
N ASP A 357 11.63 17.48 0.32
CA ASP A 357 12.45 18.53 -0.30
C ASP A 357 11.60 19.55 -1.04
N ALA A 358 10.58 19.07 -1.75
CA ALA A 358 9.61 19.91 -2.44
C ALA A 358 8.41 20.29 -1.55
N ARG A 359 8.30 19.76 -0.32
CA ARG A 359 7.12 19.88 0.57
C ARG A 359 5.83 19.48 -0.14
N LEU A 360 5.93 18.43 -0.97
CA LEU A 360 4.89 17.93 -1.85
C LEU A 360 4.38 16.58 -1.39
N SER A 361 3.06 16.39 -1.49
CA SER A 361 2.46 15.06 -1.40
C SER A 361 1.66 14.73 -2.65
N PHE A 362 1.54 13.44 -2.87
CA PHE A 362 0.88 12.89 -4.04
C PHE A 362 -0.02 11.72 -3.65
N GLY A 363 -1.23 11.70 -4.15
CA GLY A 363 -2.17 10.57 -4.05
C GLY A 363 -2.80 10.30 -5.41
N TYR A 364 -2.69 9.06 -5.89
CA TYR A 364 -3.34 8.60 -7.11
C TYR A 364 -4.01 7.25 -6.86
N VAL A 365 -5.26 7.15 -7.26
CA VAL A 365 -6.07 5.95 -7.16
C VAL A 365 -6.81 5.68 -8.46
N MET A 366 -7.05 4.40 -8.76
CA MET A 366 -7.73 3.96 -9.98
C MET A 366 -8.42 2.63 -9.73
N ASN A 367 -9.40 2.28 -10.54
CA ASN A 367 -10.10 1.00 -10.41
C ASN A 367 -9.83 0.01 -11.55
N HIS A 368 -8.90 0.29 -12.45
CA HIS A 368 -8.52 -0.63 -13.51
C HIS A 368 -7.08 -1.11 -13.35
N MET A 369 -6.89 -2.44 -13.21
CA MET A 369 -5.58 -3.04 -13.01
C MET A 369 -4.61 -2.66 -14.13
N GLY A 370 -3.53 -2.00 -13.76
CA GLY A 370 -2.39 -1.74 -14.65
C GLY A 370 -1.36 -2.88 -14.61
N PRO A 371 -0.45 -2.94 -15.57
CA PRO A 371 0.48 -4.07 -15.73
C PRO A 371 1.53 -4.18 -14.62
N ARG A 372 1.82 -3.09 -13.92
CA ARG A 372 2.87 -2.98 -12.88
C ARG A 372 2.50 -1.92 -11.85
N TRP A 373 3.26 -1.86 -10.76
CA TRP A 373 3.18 -0.80 -9.73
C TRP A 373 3.41 0.58 -10.34
N GLN A 374 4.61 0.79 -10.95
CA GLN A 374 4.84 1.93 -11.81
C GLN A 374 4.51 1.53 -13.25
N ASN A 375 3.68 2.30 -13.87
CA ASN A 375 3.19 2.11 -15.22
C ASN A 375 2.99 3.49 -15.89
N PRO A 376 2.71 3.57 -17.18
CA PRO A 376 2.60 4.85 -17.89
C PRO A 376 1.64 5.85 -17.24
N ARG A 377 0.59 5.37 -16.54
CA ARG A 377 -0.41 6.28 -15.93
C ARG A 377 0.16 7.08 -14.77
N ASN A 378 0.75 6.41 -13.77
CA ASN A 378 1.33 7.13 -12.63
C ASN A 378 2.66 7.80 -12.96
N ALA A 379 3.46 7.24 -13.86
CA ALA A 379 4.69 7.87 -14.33
C ALA A 379 4.42 9.23 -15.01
N ALA A 380 3.45 9.28 -15.94
CA ALA A 380 3.08 10.53 -16.60
C ALA A 380 2.59 11.61 -15.61
N LEU A 381 1.88 11.20 -14.55
CA LEU A 381 1.43 12.13 -13.51
C LEU A 381 2.61 12.64 -12.67
N ILE A 382 3.55 11.77 -12.30
CA ILE A 382 4.76 12.16 -11.56
C ILE A 382 5.56 13.17 -12.39
N ASP A 383 5.85 12.85 -13.67
CA ASP A 383 6.61 13.72 -14.56
C ASP A 383 5.92 15.09 -14.72
N ALA A 384 4.59 15.09 -14.90
CA ALA A 384 3.82 16.32 -15.04
C ALA A 384 3.87 17.19 -13.78
N VAL A 385 3.83 16.61 -12.58
CA VAL A 385 3.93 17.35 -11.32
C VAL A 385 5.28 18.08 -11.23
N TYR A 386 6.37 17.34 -11.38
CA TYR A 386 7.70 17.94 -11.22
C TYR A 386 8.06 18.91 -12.36
N ALA A 387 7.45 18.76 -13.53
CA ALA A 387 7.55 19.76 -14.61
C ALA A 387 6.81 21.08 -14.31
N CYS A 388 6.04 21.14 -13.22
CA CYS A 388 5.32 22.33 -12.75
C CYS A 388 5.99 22.99 -11.53
N LEU A 389 6.97 22.37 -10.91
CA LEU A 389 7.71 22.93 -9.76
C LEU A 389 8.87 23.83 -10.21
#